data_2f032f137b3a987dfd1685c43a0d569e
#
_entry.id   2f032f137b3a987dfd1685c43a0d569e
#
_cell.length_a   1.000
_cell.length_b   1.000
_cell.length_c   1.000
_cell.angle_alpha   90.00
_cell.angle_beta   90.00
_cell.angle_gamma   90.00
#
_symmetry.space_group_name_H-M   'P 1'
#
loop_
_entity.id
_entity.type
_entity.pdbx_description
1 polymer ?
#
loop_
_entity_poly.entity_id
_entity_poly.type
_entity_poly.pdbx_seq_one_letter_code
_entity_poly.pdbx_strand_id
1 'polypeptide(L)'
;LEHILRTQWYLEFCNIKYFMSTFMNIFSDEKIMNHPEVKYLYEMVDFSKFLPIEGFYEWNRKNYPVDGFNDLKLDWHPNEFGNVKLTEEIIIPHLIKNNII
;
A
#
# COMPACT_ATOMS: atom_id res chain seq x y z
N LEU A 1 -5.12 -5.31 10.43
CA LEU A 1 -4.14 -4.51 11.20
C LEU A 1 -3.14 -5.36 11.97
N GLU A 2 -3.58 -6.46 12.58
CA GLU A 2 -2.66 -7.33 13.32
C GLU A 2 -1.54 -7.89 12.45
N HIS A 3 -1.84 -8.31 11.22
CA HIS A 3 -0.83 -8.80 10.29
C HIS A 3 0.17 -7.72 9.90
N ILE A 4 -0.30 -6.50 9.71
CA ILE A 4 0.56 -5.35 9.41
C ILE A 4 1.50 -5.08 10.58
N LEU A 5 0.97 -5.05 11.80
CA LEU A 5 1.77 -4.81 13.00
C LEU A 5 2.78 -5.93 13.27
N ARG A 6 2.40 -7.20 13.10
CA ARG A 6 3.31 -8.34 13.25
C ARG A 6 4.45 -8.27 12.25
N THR A 7 4.15 -7.93 11.00
CA THR A 7 5.16 -7.75 9.95
C THR A 7 6.09 -6.59 10.28
N GLN A 8 5.53 -5.45 10.67
CA GLN A 8 6.28 -4.27 11.09
C GLN A 8 7.27 -4.61 12.21
N TRP A 9 6.77 -5.19 13.30
CA TRP A 9 7.61 -5.51 14.46
C TRP A 9 8.66 -6.57 14.15
N TYR A 10 8.32 -7.58 13.35
CA TYR A 10 9.28 -8.61 12.94
C TYR A 10 10.42 -8.01 12.12
N LEU A 11 10.10 -7.18 11.14
CA LEU A 11 11.11 -6.57 10.28
C LEU A 11 11.97 -5.58 11.06
N GLU A 12 11.38 -4.82 11.97
CA GLU A 12 12.13 -3.91 12.85
C GLU A 12 13.03 -4.68 13.81
N PHE A 13 12.52 -5.75 14.40
CA PHE A 13 13.33 -6.62 15.28
C PHE A 13 14.54 -7.22 14.53
N CYS A 14 14.34 -7.63 13.29
CA CYS A 14 15.41 -8.18 12.45
C CYS A 14 16.31 -7.10 11.83
N ASN A 15 16.04 -5.82 12.07
CA ASN A 15 16.75 -4.69 11.51
C ASN A 15 16.77 -4.71 9.97
N ILE A 16 15.65 -5.08 9.37
CA ILE A 16 15.46 -5.12 7.92
C ILE A 16 14.80 -3.82 7.47
N LYS A 17 15.36 -3.16 6.46
CA LYS A 17 14.73 -2.00 5.82
C LYS A 17 13.55 -2.47 5.01
N TYR A 18 12.40 -1.78 5.12
CA TYR A 18 11.19 -2.20 4.44
C TYR A 18 10.27 -1.02 4.13
N PHE A 19 9.40 -1.24 3.16
CA PHE A 19 8.18 -0.45 2.97
C PHE A 19 7.01 -1.38 2.74
N MET A 20 5.82 -0.91 3.08
CA MET A 20 4.58 -1.64 2.91
C MET A 20 3.63 -0.86 2.01
N SER A 21 2.69 -1.57 1.43
CA SER A 21 1.54 -0.99 0.77
C SER A 21 0.37 -1.96 0.84
N THR A 22 -0.81 -1.48 0.52
CA THR A 22 -2.00 -2.31 0.43
C THR A 22 -2.51 -2.31 -1.01
N PHE A 23 -3.23 -3.35 -1.38
CA PHE A 23 -3.89 -3.40 -2.68
C PHE A 23 -4.95 -2.30 -2.79
N MET A 24 -5.78 -2.17 -1.77
CA MET A 24 -6.77 -1.10 -1.63
C MET A 24 -6.58 -0.38 -0.30
N ASN A 25 -7.09 0.85 -0.21
CA ASN A 25 -7.05 1.60 1.03
C ASN A 25 -7.97 0.95 2.08
N ILE A 26 -7.40 0.13 2.94
CA ILE A 26 -8.12 -0.56 4.01
C ILE A 26 -8.45 0.35 5.19
N PHE A 27 -7.92 1.57 5.22
CA PHE A 27 -8.10 2.52 6.31
C PHE A 27 -9.20 3.54 6.04
N SER A 28 -9.95 3.41 4.93
CA SER A 28 -10.98 4.37 4.53
C SER A 28 -12.37 4.09 5.11
N ASP A 29 -12.60 2.92 5.70
CA ASP A 29 -13.91 2.56 6.29
C ASP A 29 -14.02 3.16 7.69
N GLU A 30 -14.79 4.25 7.80
CA GLU A 30 -14.97 4.96 9.06
C GLU A 30 -15.61 4.10 10.16
N LYS A 31 -16.52 3.18 9.81
CA LYS A 31 -17.16 2.30 10.79
C LYS A 31 -16.14 1.37 11.45
N ILE A 32 -15.23 0.82 10.65
CA ILE A 32 -14.16 -0.05 11.14
C ILE A 32 -13.14 0.79 11.92
N MET A 33 -12.71 1.92 11.35
CA MET A 33 -11.66 2.75 11.94
C MET A 33 -12.07 3.43 13.24
N ASN A 34 -13.37 3.65 13.45
CA ASN A 34 -13.88 4.23 14.70
C ASN A 34 -14.11 3.20 15.81
N HIS A 35 -13.96 1.91 15.53
CA HIS A 35 -14.03 0.88 16.57
C HIS A 35 -12.82 1.04 17.52
N PRO A 36 -13.02 1.07 18.86
CA PRO A 36 -11.94 1.36 19.80
C PRO A 36 -10.72 0.46 19.68
N GLU A 37 -10.92 -0.84 19.47
CA GLU A 37 -9.81 -1.80 19.33
C GLU A 37 -9.04 -1.57 18.03
N VAL A 38 -9.75 -1.28 16.93
CA VAL A 38 -9.13 -0.98 15.64
C VAL A 38 -8.33 0.32 15.72
N LYS A 39 -8.91 1.34 16.32
CA LYS A 39 -8.25 2.62 16.51
C LYS A 39 -6.97 2.49 17.32
N TYR A 40 -7.00 1.69 18.36
CA TYR A 40 -5.81 1.41 19.18
C TYR A 40 -4.69 0.75 18.36
N LEU A 41 -5.03 -0.25 17.54
CA LEU A 41 -4.06 -0.92 16.67
C LEU A 41 -3.56 0.02 15.56
N TYR A 42 -4.44 0.82 14.99
CA TYR A 42 -4.10 1.79 13.95
C TYR A 42 -3.02 2.79 14.43
N GLU A 43 -3.14 3.26 15.66
CA GLU A 43 -2.18 4.21 16.23
C GLU A 43 -0.76 3.63 16.37
N MET A 44 -0.62 2.30 16.38
CA MET A 44 0.68 1.63 16.47
C MET A 44 1.33 1.39 15.10
N VAL A 45 0.62 1.61 14.01
CA VAL A 45 1.17 1.44 12.66
C VAL A 45 2.09 2.60 12.32
N ASP A 46 3.30 2.28 11.87
CA ASP A 46 4.25 3.29 11.39
C ASP A 46 3.98 3.59 9.91
N PHE A 47 3.16 4.60 9.66
CA PHE A 47 2.81 5.02 8.31
C PHE A 47 3.96 5.62 7.51
N SER A 48 5.06 6.01 8.15
CA SER A 48 6.26 6.42 7.44
C SER A 48 6.90 5.28 6.65
N LYS A 49 6.53 4.04 6.97
CA LYS A 49 6.99 2.83 6.28
C LYS A 49 6.05 2.38 5.15
N PHE A 50 5.07 3.19 4.81
CA PHE A 50 4.18 2.89 3.68
C PHE A 50 4.62 3.66 2.43
N LEU A 51 4.39 3.05 1.26
CA LEU A 51 4.52 3.76 0.00
C LEU A 51 3.57 4.96 -0.02
N PRO A 52 3.93 6.07 -0.69
CA PRO A 52 3.14 7.30 -0.68
C PRO A 52 1.92 7.22 -1.62
N ILE A 53 1.14 6.17 -1.49
CA ILE A 53 -0.09 5.91 -2.24
C ILE A 53 -1.15 5.33 -1.31
N GLU A 54 -2.41 5.52 -1.64
CA GLU A 54 -3.50 4.92 -0.86
C GLU A 54 -3.54 3.40 -1.01
N GLY A 55 -3.30 2.90 -2.21
CA GLY A 55 -3.26 1.50 -2.55
C GLY A 55 -2.97 1.32 -4.03
N PHE A 56 -2.67 0.11 -4.46
CA PHE A 56 -2.34 -0.20 -5.86
C PHE A 56 -3.53 0.08 -6.78
N TYR A 57 -4.73 -0.27 -6.32
CA TYR A 57 -5.97 -0.04 -7.07
C TYR A 57 -6.22 1.46 -7.26
N GLU A 58 -6.20 2.24 -6.18
CA GLU A 58 -6.50 3.68 -6.22
C GLU A 58 -5.49 4.42 -7.09
N TRP A 59 -4.21 4.09 -6.97
CA TRP A 59 -3.17 4.71 -7.78
C TRP A 59 -3.36 4.43 -9.27
N ASN A 60 -3.59 3.16 -9.64
CA ASN A 60 -3.80 2.77 -11.03
C ASN A 60 -5.08 3.37 -11.61
N ARG A 61 -6.16 3.39 -10.82
CA ARG A 61 -7.42 3.98 -11.24
C ARG A 61 -7.29 5.48 -11.53
N LYS A 62 -6.51 6.17 -10.71
CA LYS A 62 -6.28 7.61 -10.89
C LYS A 62 -5.39 7.92 -12.09
N ASN A 63 -4.32 7.16 -12.28
CA ASN A 63 -3.26 7.47 -13.25
C ASN A 63 -3.41 6.72 -14.57
N TYR A 64 -3.92 5.50 -14.55
CA TYR A 64 -4.09 4.64 -15.73
C TYR A 64 -5.46 3.95 -15.72
N PRO A 65 -6.57 4.73 -15.77
CA PRO A 65 -7.91 4.15 -15.61
C PRO A 65 -8.37 3.26 -16.76
N VAL A 66 -7.75 3.39 -17.93
CA VAL A 66 -8.06 2.59 -19.12
C VAL A 66 -6.97 1.55 -19.36
N ASP A 67 -5.73 1.99 -19.54
CA ASP A 67 -4.63 1.10 -19.93
C ASP A 67 -4.13 0.23 -18.77
N GLY A 68 -4.33 0.67 -17.54
CA GLY A 68 -3.92 -0.05 -16.33
C GLY A 68 -4.82 -1.21 -15.93
N PHE A 69 -5.92 -1.43 -16.65
CA PHE A 69 -6.90 -2.49 -16.37
C PHE A 69 -7.32 -3.17 -17.66
N ASN A 70 -7.59 -4.48 -17.60
CA ASN A 70 -8.11 -5.21 -18.75
C ASN A 70 -9.58 -4.85 -19.00
N ASP A 71 -10.40 -4.90 -17.93
CA ASP A 71 -11.78 -4.43 -17.93
C ASP A 71 -12.15 -4.02 -16.51
N LEU A 72 -12.13 -2.72 -16.24
CA LEU A 72 -12.39 -2.17 -14.90
C LEU A 72 -13.78 -2.52 -14.35
N LYS A 73 -14.75 -2.83 -15.24
CA LYS A 73 -16.11 -3.20 -14.81
C LYS A 73 -16.20 -4.66 -14.34
N LEU A 74 -15.37 -5.53 -14.91
CA LEU A 74 -15.37 -6.96 -14.62
C LEU A 74 -14.23 -7.39 -13.72
N ASP A 75 -13.07 -6.74 -13.87
CA ASP A 75 -11.88 -7.05 -13.11
C ASP A 75 -11.17 -5.74 -12.71
N TRP A 76 -11.26 -5.41 -11.45
CA TRP A 76 -10.66 -4.19 -10.87
C TRP A 76 -9.23 -4.39 -10.35
N HIS A 77 -8.60 -5.50 -10.72
CA HIS A 77 -7.17 -5.68 -10.48
C HIS A 77 -6.37 -4.98 -11.60
N PRO A 78 -5.33 -4.22 -11.25
CA PRO A 78 -4.43 -3.68 -12.26
C PRO A 78 -3.82 -4.79 -13.09
N ASN A 79 -3.69 -4.54 -14.40
CA ASN A 79 -3.05 -5.47 -15.32
C ASN A 79 -1.52 -5.34 -15.28
N GLU A 80 -0.82 -6.08 -16.16
CA GLU A 80 0.65 -6.02 -16.26
C GLU A 80 1.14 -4.60 -16.51
N PHE A 81 0.52 -3.87 -17.43
CA PHE A 81 0.89 -2.48 -17.72
C PHE A 81 0.75 -1.60 -16.49
N GLY A 82 -0.35 -1.69 -15.77
CA GLY A 82 -0.59 -0.92 -14.54
C GLY A 82 0.44 -1.24 -13.47
N ASN A 83 0.78 -2.50 -13.29
CA ASN A 83 1.78 -2.93 -12.31
C ASN A 83 3.19 -2.48 -12.68
N VAL A 84 3.55 -2.53 -13.97
CA VAL A 84 4.85 -2.01 -14.44
C VAL A 84 4.95 -0.51 -14.18
N LYS A 85 3.89 0.25 -14.49
CA LYS A 85 3.87 1.70 -14.27
C LYS A 85 3.99 2.05 -12.78
N LEU A 86 3.29 1.34 -11.91
CA LEU A 86 3.41 1.53 -10.48
C LEU A 86 4.85 1.27 -10.01
N THR A 87 5.47 0.21 -10.50
CA THR A 87 6.85 -0.14 -10.16
C THR A 87 7.83 0.94 -10.59
N GLU A 88 7.72 1.40 -11.85
CA GLU A 88 8.62 2.41 -12.42
C GLU A 88 8.43 3.79 -11.79
N GLU A 89 7.20 4.20 -11.51
CA GLU A 89 6.89 5.57 -11.12
C GLU A 89 6.84 5.76 -9.59
N ILE A 90 6.54 4.72 -8.84
CA ILE A 90 6.36 4.81 -7.38
C ILE A 90 7.35 3.93 -6.62
N ILE A 91 7.37 2.62 -6.88
CA ILE A 91 8.12 1.67 -6.04
C ILE A 91 9.62 1.92 -6.14
N ILE A 92 10.17 1.86 -7.34
CA ILE A 92 11.62 2.01 -7.55
C ILE A 92 12.10 3.39 -7.10
N PRO A 93 11.47 4.52 -7.50
CA PRO A 93 11.90 5.84 -7.05
C PRO A 93 11.87 5.99 -5.52
N HIS A 94 10.85 5.42 -4.86
CA HIS A 94 10.73 5.49 -3.41
C HIS A 94 11.85 4.69 -2.70
N LEU A 95 12.16 3.49 -3.21
CA LEU A 95 13.24 2.67 -2.65
C LEU A 95 14.60 3.34 -2.83
N ILE A 96 14.86 3.95 -3.97
CA ILE A 96 16.10 4.70 -4.24
C ILE A 96 16.20 5.90 -3.29
N LYS A 97 15.15 6.70 -3.20
CA LYS A 97 15.11 7.90 -2.34
C LYS A 97 15.41 7.57 -0.88
N ASN A 98 15.00 6.40 -0.43
CA ASN A 98 15.16 5.97 0.97
C ASN A 98 16.35 5.01 1.18
N ASN A 99 17.24 4.90 0.20
CA ASN A 99 18.46 4.11 0.28
C ASN A 99 18.26 2.62 0.58
N ILE A 100 17.20 2.03 0.03
CA ILE A 100 16.96 0.58 0.14
C ILE A 100 17.60 -0.17 -1.03
N ILE A 101 17.61 0.46 -2.18
CA ILE A 101 18.29 -0.03 -3.37
C ILE A 101 19.16 1.05 -4.00
#